data_725825a8266ca62da7bf711483caae0b
#
_entry.id   725825a8266ca62da7bf711483caae0b
#
_cell.length_a   1.000
_cell.length_b   1.000
_cell.length_c   1.000
_cell.angle_alpha   90.00
_cell.angle_beta   90.00
_cell.angle_gamma   90.00
#
_symmetry.space_group_name_H-M   'P 1'
#
loop_
_entity.id
_entity.type
_entity.pdbx_description
1 polymer ?
#
loop_
_entity_poly.entity_id
_entity_poly.type
_entity_poly.pdbx_seq_one_letter_code
_entity_poly.pdbx_strand_id
1 'polypeptide(L)'
;MENLKALEDKLGVVFKNKNLLKQALIHRSWLNENPSSGLENNERLEFLGDAVLELAVTEYLYGKYPNPEGELTNWRAALVNYQNLSEVAARLGFNGFLALSRGEAKDTGRARQVILANTMESIIGAIYLDRGFEAAGEFIKKNIVSGLEDIIKNKLYKDPKSLFQEKSQEKHGITPIYKVIEETGPDH
;
A
#
# COMPACT_ATOMS: atom_id res chain seq x y z
N MET A 1 9.77 17.64 -10.80
CA MET A 1 10.29 16.62 -9.86
C MET A 1 11.56 17.17 -9.20
N GLU A 2 11.42 18.19 -8.38
CA GLU A 2 12.56 19.07 -8.03
C GLU A 2 13.24 18.76 -6.70
N ASN A 3 12.84 17.78 -5.93
CA ASN A 3 13.57 17.53 -4.67
C ASN A 3 13.56 16.04 -4.25
N LEU A 4 14.16 15.17 -5.08
CA LEU A 4 14.34 13.75 -4.73
C LEU A 4 15.12 13.58 -3.41
N LYS A 5 16.03 14.50 -3.09
CA LYS A 5 16.77 14.46 -1.82
C LYS A 5 15.83 14.62 -0.62
N ALA A 6 14.88 15.55 -0.67
CA ALA A 6 13.90 15.70 0.41
C ALA A 6 13.01 14.46 0.57
N LEU A 7 12.73 13.73 -0.51
CA LEU A 7 12.02 12.45 -0.44
C LEU A 7 12.92 11.38 0.19
N GLU A 8 14.18 11.25 -0.23
CA GLU A 8 15.14 10.31 0.39
C GLU A 8 15.28 10.52 1.90
N ASP A 9 15.34 11.79 2.33
CA ASP A 9 15.42 12.12 3.76
C ASP A 9 14.16 11.63 4.50
N LYS A 10 12.97 11.72 3.90
CA LYS A 10 11.71 11.21 4.45
C LYS A 10 11.66 9.67 4.46
N LEU A 11 12.13 9.04 3.40
CA LEU A 11 12.21 7.57 3.28
C LEU A 11 13.25 6.99 4.24
N GLY A 12 14.29 7.76 4.60
CA GLY A 12 15.47 7.28 5.31
C GLY A 12 16.35 6.37 4.43
N VAL A 13 16.23 6.48 3.10
CA VAL A 13 16.96 5.65 2.13
C VAL A 13 17.59 6.55 1.09
N VAL A 14 18.92 6.42 0.91
CA VAL A 14 19.66 7.11 -0.14
C VAL A 14 19.81 6.16 -1.33
N PHE A 15 19.27 6.52 -2.49
CA PHE A 15 19.32 5.71 -3.70
C PHE A 15 20.69 5.87 -4.41
N LYS A 16 21.27 4.75 -4.85
CA LYS A 16 22.41 4.70 -5.76
C LYS A 16 21.98 5.11 -7.17
N ASN A 17 20.85 4.56 -7.63
CA ASN A 17 20.23 4.88 -8.90
C ASN A 17 18.95 5.74 -8.68
N LYS A 18 19.11 7.06 -8.80
CA LYS A 18 17.99 8.02 -8.67
C LYS A 18 16.87 7.83 -9.70
N ASN A 19 17.14 7.18 -10.82
CA ASN A 19 16.11 6.93 -11.83
C ASN A 19 15.06 5.95 -11.35
N LEU A 20 15.40 4.98 -10.50
CA LEU A 20 14.43 4.08 -9.88
C LEU A 20 13.45 4.84 -8.98
N LEU A 21 13.96 5.75 -8.13
CA LEU A 21 13.11 6.59 -7.30
C LEU A 21 12.24 7.52 -8.14
N LYS A 22 12.80 8.09 -9.21
CA LYS A 22 12.06 8.94 -10.14
C LYS A 22 10.94 8.17 -10.82
N GLN A 23 11.22 6.95 -11.33
CA GLN A 23 10.24 6.09 -11.98
C GLN A 23 9.10 5.71 -11.02
N ALA A 24 9.40 5.38 -9.76
CA ALA A 24 8.41 5.02 -8.75
C ALA A 24 7.35 6.11 -8.50
N LEU A 25 7.65 7.36 -8.85
CA LEU A 25 6.76 8.52 -8.67
C LEU A 25 5.94 8.85 -9.93
N ILE A 26 6.17 8.18 -11.06
CA ILE A 26 5.53 8.50 -12.34
C ILE A 26 4.30 7.63 -12.54
N HIS A 27 3.11 8.21 -12.35
CA HIS A 27 1.86 7.56 -12.70
C HIS A 27 1.65 7.54 -14.21
N ARG A 28 1.01 6.49 -14.74
CA ARG A 28 0.74 6.33 -16.19
C ARG A 28 0.01 7.54 -16.81
N SER A 29 -0.87 8.19 -16.05
CA SER A 29 -1.61 9.36 -16.55
C SER A 29 -0.69 10.53 -16.93
N TRP A 30 0.44 10.68 -16.24
CA TRP A 30 1.43 11.70 -16.59
C TRP A 30 2.09 11.42 -17.93
N LEU A 31 2.39 10.16 -18.26
CA LEU A 31 2.98 9.77 -19.52
C LEU A 31 2.02 10.04 -20.70
N ASN A 32 0.71 9.89 -20.50
CA ASN A 32 -0.28 10.21 -21.52
C ASN A 32 -0.23 11.69 -21.96
N GLU A 33 0.10 12.59 -21.03
CA GLU A 33 0.31 14.00 -21.30
C GLU A 33 1.76 14.34 -21.74
N ASN A 34 2.71 13.42 -21.55
CA ASN A 34 4.14 13.60 -21.83
C ASN A 34 4.74 12.43 -22.63
N PRO A 35 4.19 12.05 -23.79
CA PRO A 35 4.59 10.84 -24.52
C PRO A 35 6.04 10.87 -25.02
N SER A 36 6.61 12.04 -25.24
CA SER A 36 8.00 12.21 -25.69
C SER A 36 9.04 12.24 -24.56
N SER A 37 8.62 12.01 -23.31
CA SER A 37 9.53 12.10 -22.14
C SER A 37 10.63 11.03 -22.12
N GLY A 38 10.42 9.89 -22.81
CA GLY A 38 11.32 8.74 -22.76
C GLY A 38 11.38 8.07 -21.38
N LEU A 39 10.45 8.37 -20.48
CA LEU A 39 10.38 7.81 -19.13
C LEU A 39 9.38 6.65 -19.09
N GLU A 40 9.52 5.79 -18.10
CA GLU A 40 8.58 4.70 -17.81
C GLU A 40 7.71 5.05 -16.60
N ASN A 41 6.49 4.47 -16.55
CA ASN A 41 5.62 4.57 -15.39
C ASN A 41 6.06 3.63 -14.26
N ASN A 42 5.33 3.69 -13.16
CA ASN A 42 5.65 2.95 -11.95
C ASN A 42 5.04 1.53 -11.86
N GLU A 43 4.16 1.12 -12.79
CA GLU A 43 3.39 -0.13 -12.69
C GLU A 43 4.26 -1.39 -12.52
N ARG A 44 5.42 -1.45 -13.21
CA ARG A 44 6.33 -2.60 -13.05
C ARG A 44 7.04 -2.61 -11.70
N LEU A 45 7.34 -1.45 -11.15
CA LEU A 45 7.90 -1.33 -9.79
C LEU A 45 6.84 -1.65 -8.73
N GLU A 46 5.59 -1.25 -8.95
CA GLU A 46 4.43 -1.60 -8.14
C GLU A 46 4.28 -3.12 -8.05
N PHE A 47 4.20 -3.80 -9.21
CA PHE A 47 4.10 -5.26 -9.27
C PHE A 47 5.20 -5.99 -8.47
N LEU A 48 6.45 -5.51 -8.60
CA LEU A 48 7.57 -6.08 -7.85
C LEU A 48 7.49 -5.74 -6.36
N GLY A 49 7.13 -4.51 -6.05
CA GLY A 49 7.06 -3.99 -4.68
C GLY A 49 5.97 -4.65 -3.85
N ASP A 50 4.81 -4.96 -4.45
CA ASP A 50 3.75 -5.74 -3.83
C ASP A 50 4.28 -7.11 -3.34
N ALA A 51 4.96 -7.86 -4.21
CA ALA A 51 5.54 -9.14 -3.84
C ALA A 51 6.59 -9.03 -2.71
N VAL A 52 7.43 -7.98 -2.74
CA VAL A 52 8.43 -7.71 -1.69
C VAL A 52 7.75 -7.34 -0.37
N LEU A 53 6.70 -6.51 -0.42
CA LEU A 53 5.91 -6.11 0.73
C LEU A 53 5.25 -7.32 1.41
N GLU A 54 4.56 -8.13 0.62
CA GLU A 54 3.90 -9.36 1.11
C GLU A 54 4.90 -10.30 1.79
N LEU A 55 6.06 -10.54 1.16
CA LEU A 55 7.10 -11.40 1.73
C LEU A 55 7.66 -10.84 3.04
N ALA A 56 8.02 -9.56 3.06
CA ALA A 56 8.64 -8.93 4.24
C ALA A 56 7.68 -8.89 5.44
N VAL A 57 6.40 -8.58 5.21
CA VAL A 57 5.38 -8.59 6.25
C VAL A 57 5.13 -10.02 6.74
N THR A 58 5.05 -11.00 5.84
CA THR A 58 4.86 -12.42 6.19
C THR A 58 6.02 -12.93 7.04
N GLU A 59 7.27 -12.67 6.64
CA GLU A 59 8.47 -13.06 7.38
C GLU A 59 8.47 -12.47 8.80
N TYR A 60 8.15 -11.17 8.91
CA TYR A 60 8.05 -10.51 10.21
C TYR A 60 6.98 -11.12 11.12
N LEU A 61 5.78 -11.35 10.59
CA LEU A 61 4.67 -11.95 11.36
C LEU A 61 5.01 -13.36 11.80
N TYR A 62 5.51 -14.19 10.89
CA TYR A 62 5.92 -15.56 11.17
C TYR A 62 7.00 -15.64 12.26
N GLY A 63 7.99 -14.76 12.19
CA GLY A 63 9.10 -14.76 13.15
C GLY A 63 8.73 -14.22 14.53
N LYS A 64 7.72 -13.35 14.63
CA LYS A 64 7.39 -12.66 15.89
C LYS A 64 6.19 -13.24 16.63
N TYR A 65 5.22 -13.84 15.93
CA TYR A 65 3.95 -14.23 16.50
C TYR A 65 3.67 -15.73 16.33
N PRO A 66 3.39 -16.48 17.43
CA PRO A 66 3.04 -17.91 17.36
C PRO A 66 1.56 -18.16 17.05
N ASN A 67 0.85 -17.16 16.56
CA ASN A 67 -0.59 -17.20 16.30
C ASN A 67 -0.92 -18.15 15.13
N PRO A 68 -2.15 -18.70 15.06
CA PRO A 68 -2.62 -19.50 13.94
C PRO A 68 -2.53 -18.73 12.61
N GLU A 69 -2.32 -19.48 11.52
CA GLU A 69 -2.19 -18.95 10.15
C GLU A 69 -3.29 -17.95 9.76
N GLY A 70 -4.56 -18.26 10.10
CA GLY A 70 -5.70 -17.37 9.78
C GLY A 70 -5.61 -16.00 10.46
N GLU A 71 -5.06 -15.90 11.68
CA GLU A 71 -4.85 -14.61 12.34
C GLU A 71 -3.72 -13.84 11.68
N LEU A 72 -2.60 -14.52 11.37
CA LEU A 72 -1.47 -13.90 10.67
C LEU A 72 -1.87 -13.38 9.30
N THR A 73 -2.69 -14.13 8.56
CA THR A 73 -3.24 -13.73 7.26
C THR A 73 -4.12 -12.49 7.39
N ASN A 74 -4.99 -12.42 8.40
CA ASN A 74 -5.83 -11.25 8.63
C ASN A 74 -5.01 -10.01 8.99
N TRP A 75 -3.97 -10.15 9.83
CA TRP A 75 -3.07 -9.06 10.19
C TRP A 75 -2.26 -8.57 9.00
N ARG A 76 -1.74 -9.50 8.18
CA ARG A 76 -1.07 -9.15 6.94
C ARG A 76 -2.00 -8.36 6.03
N ALA A 77 -3.19 -8.87 5.74
CA ALA A 77 -4.16 -8.18 4.89
C ALA A 77 -4.49 -6.77 5.39
N ALA A 78 -4.59 -6.57 6.72
CA ALA A 78 -4.82 -5.25 7.28
C ALA A 78 -3.61 -4.31 7.11
N LEU A 79 -2.39 -4.83 7.14
CA LEU A 79 -1.17 -4.03 6.94
C LEU A 79 -0.95 -3.62 5.48
N VAL A 80 -1.26 -4.52 4.52
CA VAL A 80 -0.92 -4.33 3.10
C VAL A 80 -2.10 -3.82 2.25
N ASN A 81 -3.30 -3.62 2.83
CA ASN A 81 -4.40 -3.09 2.06
C ASN A 81 -4.18 -1.64 1.60
N TYR A 82 -4.87 -1.25 0.53
CA TYR A 82 -4.67 0.06 -0.09
C TYR A 82 -4.99 1.23 0.86
N GLN A 83 -5.92 1.07 1.80
CA GLN A 83 -6.27 2.12 2.77
C GLN A 83 -5.07 2.42 3.67
N ASN A 84 -4.50 1.39 4.32
CA ASN A 84 -3.34 1.54 5.18
C ASN A 84 -2.11 2.06 4.41
N LEU A 85 -1.83 1.48 3.23
CA LEU A 85 -0.69 1.94 2.40
C LEU A 85 -0.85 3.39 1.97
N SER A 86 -2.05 3.83 1.60
CA SER A 86 -2.32 5.21 1.21
C SER A 86 -2.16 6.18 2.38
N GLU A 87 -2.57 5.81 3.59
CA GLU A 87 -2.38 6.62 4.81
C GLU A 87 -0.89 6.78 5.13
N VAL A 88 -0.12 5.68 5.05
CA VAL A 88 1.34 5.73 5.24
C VAL A 88 2.01 6.61 4.18
N ALA A 89 1.63 6.47 2.90
CA ALA A 89 2.14 7.28 1.80
C ALA A 89 1.82 8.78 1.99
N ALA A 90 0.60 9.09 2.43
CA ALA A 90 0.19 10.46 2.73
C ALA A 90 1.00 11.05 3.90
N ARG A 91 1.20 10.28 4.98
CA ARG A 91 2.03 10.68 6.13
C ARG A 91 3.49 10.96 5.74
N LEU A 92 4.04 10.19 4.81
CA LEU A 92 5.38 10.41 4.24
C LEU A 92 5.41 11.58 3.23
N GLY A 93 4.23 12.13 2.89
CA GLY A 93 4.10 13.31 2.02
C GLY A 93 4.27 13.00 0.53
N PHE A 94 3.99 11.79 0.07
CA PHE A 94 4.16 11.39 -1.33
C PHE A 94 3.36 12.23 -2.31
N ASN A 95 2.20 12.79 -1.88
CA ASN A 95 1.40 13.69 -2.70
C ASN A 95 2.21 14.83 -3.35
N GLY A 96 3.21 15.35 -2.66
CA GLY A 96 4.04 16.45 -3.16
C GLY A 96 5.09 16.05 -4.20
N PHE A 97 5.26 14.74 -4.45
CA PHE A 97 6.31 14.22 -5.34
C PHE A 97 5.75 13.50 -6.57
N LEU A 98 4.45 13.17 -6.57
CA LEU A 98 3.81 12.41 -7.66
C LEU A 98 3.79 13.19 -8.98
N ALA A 99 4.17 12.52 -10.05
CA ALA A 99 3.95 12.97 -11.41
C ALA A 99 2.61 12.43 -11.92
N LEU A 100 1.63 13.30 -12.09
CA LEU A 100 0.23 12.99 -12.45
C LEU A 100 -0.21 13.85 -13.61
N SER A 101 -1.24 13.40 -14.37
CA SER A 101 -1.97 14.28 -15.29
C SER A 101 -2.65 15.42 -14.54
N ARG A 102 -3.02 16.46 -15.26
CA ARG A 102 -3.77 17.60 -14.71
C ARG A 102 -5.12 17.18 -14.10
N GLY A 103 -5.75 16.14 -14.68
CA GLY A 103 -7.00 15.58 -14.18
C GLY A 103 -6.79 14.88 -12.84
N GLU A 104 -5.89 13.90 -12.80
CA GLU A 104 -5.57 13.13 -11.59
C GLU A 104 -5.03 14.01 -10.46
N ALA A 105 -4.30 15.08 -10.77
CA ALA A 105 -3.78 15.99 -9.77
C ALA A 105 -4.87 16.71 -8.96
N LYS A 106 -6.09 16.84 -9.49
CA LYS A 106 -7.23 17.49 -8.83
C LYS A 106 -8.07 16.53 -7.99
N ASP A 107 -7.98 15.22 -8.26
CA ASP A 107 -8.72 14.22 -7.50
C ASP A 107 -8.12 14.08 -6.09
N THR A 108 -8.99 14.04 -5.08
CA THR A 108 -8.63 13.85 -3.67
C THR A 108 -9.35 12.66 -3.02
N GLY A 109 -10.20 11.98 -3.80
CA GLY A 109 -11.03 10.87 -3.34
C GLY A 109 -10.34 9.51 -3.35
N ARG A 110 -11.15 8.46 -3.56
CA ARG A 110 -10.68 7.07 -3.57
C ARG A 110 -9.61 6.81 -4.64
N ALA A 111 -9.73 7.40 -5.82
CA ALA A 111 -8.73 7.24 -6.88
C ALA A 111 -7.34 7.72 -6.41
N ARG A 112 -7.27 8.85 -5.69
CA ARG A 112 -6.03 9.34 -5.09
C ARG A 112 -5.45 8.35 -4.06
N GLN A 113 -6.28 7.73 -3.24
CA GLN A 113 -5.81 6.72 -2.27
C GLN A 113 -5.18 5.53 -2.98
N VAL A 114 -5.80 5.03 -4.05
CA VAL A 114 -5.24 3.94 -4.85
C VAL A 114 -3.88 4.33 -5.45
N ILE A 115 -3.76 5.53 -6.03
CA ILE A 115 -2.49 6.04 -6.58
C ILE A 115 -1.39 6.10 -5.49
N LEU A 116 -1.74 6.54 -4.29
CA LEU A 116 -0.79 6.61 -3.17
C LEU A 116 -0.34 5.22 -2.71
N ALA A 117 -1.26 4.26 -2.63
CA ALA A 117 -0.94 2.88 -2.28
C ALA A 117 -0.01 2.24 -3.32
N ASN A 118 -0.35 2.34 -4.60
CA ASN A 118 0.48 1.84 -5.71
C ASN A 118 1.86 2.51 -5.74
N THR A 119 1.92 3.79 -5.40
CA THR A 119 3.22 4.50 -5.27
C THR A 119 4.04 3.97 -4.10
N MET A 120 3.41 3.61 -2.97
CA MET A 120 4.11 2.99 -1.84
C MET A 120 4.76 1.68 -2.27
N GLU A 121 4.01 0.81 -2.93
CA GLU A 121 4.53 -0.44 -3.48
C GLU A 121 5.66 -0.18 -4.50
N SER A 122 5.46 0.78 -5.40
CA SER A 122 6.49 1.15 -6.37
C SER A 122 7.80 1.62 -5.73
N ILE A 123 7.72 2.38 -4.65
CA ILE A 123 8.90 2.82 -3.87
C ILE A 123 9.56 1.62 -3.19
N ILE A 124 8.80 0.69 -2.63
CA ILE A 124 9.33 -0.56 -2.07
C ILE A 124 10.08 -1.36 -3.15
N GLY A 125 9.49 -1.52 -4.34
CA GLY A 125 10.14 -2.16 -5.48
C GLY A 125 11.42 -1.46 -5.91
N ALA A 126 11.42 -0.12 -5.94
CA ALA A 126 12.60 0.67 -6.25
C ALA A 126 13.71 0.51 -5.19
N ILE A 127 13.37 0.52 -3.90
CA ILE A 127 14.34 0.27 -2.81
C ILE A 127 14.93 -1.14 -2.95
N TYR A 128 14.08 -2.13 -3.20
CA TYR A 128 14.53 -3.51 -3.40
C TYR A 128 15.53 -3.64 -4.55
N LEU A 129 15.26 -3.06 -5.71
CA LEU A 129 16.17 -3.11 -6.86
C LEU A 129 17.48 -2.36 -6.61
N ASP A 130 17.43 -1.25 -5.88
CA ASP A 130 18.60 -0.41 -5.62
C ASP A 130 19.48 -0.88 -4.46
N ARG A 131 18.87 -1.43 -3.40
CA ARG A 131 19.49 -1.68 -2.11
C ARG A 131 19.31 -3.10 -1.57
N GLY A 132 18.49 -3.93 -2.24
CA GLY A 132 18.21 -5.31 -1.84
C GLY A 132 17.09 -5.46 -0.83
N PHE A 133 16.78 -6.73 -0.52
CA PHE A 133 15.64 -7.10 0.34
C PHE A 133 15.76 -6.57 1.77
N GLU A 134 16.95 -6.59 2.34
CA GLU A 134 17.17 -6.12 3.72
C GLU A 134 16.78 -4.65 3.88
N ALA A 135 17.22 -3.78 2.97
CA ALA A 135 16.86 -2.36 3.01
C ALA A 135 15.36 -2.11 2.79
N ALA A 136 14.72 -2.88 1.90
CA ALA A 136 13.27 -2.83 1.70
C ALA A 136 12.54 -3.32 2.95
N GLY A 137 12.98 -4.40 3.58
CA GLY A 137 12.43 -4.94 4.82
C GLY A 137 12.50 -3.94 5.99
N GLU A 138 13.63 -3.26 6.17
CA GLU A 138 13.77 -2.21 7.19
C GLU A 138 12.83 -1.03 6.93
N PHE A 139 12.68 -0.61 5.68
CA PHE A 139 11.73 0.44 5.30
C PHE A 139 10.28 0.02 5.61
N ILE A 140 9.88 -1.20 5.23
CA ILE A 140 8.55 -1.78 5.48
C ILE A 140 8.29 -1.88 6.99
N LYS A 141 9.23 -2.42 7.74
CA LYS A 141 9.13 -2.58 9.19
C LYS A 141 8.92 -1.24 9.89
N LYS A 142 9.72 -0.24 9.53
CA LYS A 142 9.67 1.09 10.14
C LYS A 142 8.34 1.82 9.85
N ASN A 143 7.83 1.74 8.62
CA ASN A 143 6.76 2.61 8.17
C ASN A 143 5.39 1.94 8.13
N ILE A 144 5.32 0.62 7.90
CA ILE A 144 4.07 -0.13 7.72
C ILE A 144 3.82 -1.04 8.92
N VAL A 145 4.78 -1.92 9.24
CA VAL A 145 4.59 -2.88 10.34
C VAL A 145 4.48 -2.20 11.70
N SER A 146 5.08 -1.02 11.88
CA SER A 146 4.96 -0.24 13.12
C SER A 146 3.51 0.09 13.52
N GLY A 147 2.56 0.05 12.58
CA GLY A 147 1.12 0.22 12.85
C GLY A 147 0.39 -1.04 13.35
N LEU A 148 1.07 -2.20 13.38
CA LEU A 148 0.43 -3.48 13.68
C LEU A 148 -0.20 -3.54 15.08
N GLU A 149 0.45 -3.00 16.10
CA GLU A 149 -0.07 -3.02 17.47
C GLU A 149 -1.41 -2.28 17.59
N ASP A 150 -1.54 -1.15 16.89
CA ASP A 150 -2.79 -0.39 16.84
C ASP A 150 -3.87 -1.15 16.06
N ILE A 151 -3.51 -1.80 14.95
CA ILE A 151 -4.41 -2.66 14.17
C ILE A 151 -4.95 -3.80 15.04
N ILE A 152 -4.10 -4.49 15.79
CA ILE A 152 -4.48 -5.60 16.68
C ILE A 152 -5.35 -5.10 17.82
N LYS A 153 -4.92 -4.05 18.53
CA LYS A 153 -5.61 -3.47 19.68
C LYS A 153 -7.04 -3.01 19.33
N ASN A 154 -7.18 -2.36 18.18
CA ASN A 154 -8.46 -1.82 17.72
C ASN A 154 -9.25 -2.79 16.82
N LYS A 155 -8.76 -4.03 16.63
CA LYS A 155 -9.38 -5.08 15.79
C LYS A 155 -9.69 -4.63 14.36
N LEU A 156 -8.86 -3.74 13.79
CA LEU A 156 -9.03 -3.18 12.45
C LEU A 156 -8.80 -4.21 11.32
N TYR A 157 -8.29 -5.40 11.67
CA TYR A 157 -8.10 -6.53 10.75
C TYR A 157 -9.38 -7.36 10.53
N LYS A 158 -10.47 -7.10 11.30
CA LYS A 158 -11.72 -7.84 11.16
C LYS A 158 -12.62 -7.17 10.13
N ASP A 159 -12.87 -7.90 9.03
CA ASP A 159 -13.91 -7.49 8.08
C ASP A 159 -15.28 -7.43 8.78
N PRO A 160 -16.05 -6.33 8.64
CA PRO A 160 -17.37 -6.18 9.27
C PRO A 160 -18.35 -7.32 8.98
N LYS A 161 -18.31 -7.87 7.77
CA LYS A 161 -19.15 -9.01 7.36
C LYS A 161 -18.78 -10.28 8.11
N SER A 162 -17.48 -10.58 8.19
CA SER A 162 -16.93 -11.72 8.93
C SER A 162 -17.22 -11.58 10.44
N LEU A 163 -17.04 -10.37 10.99
CA LEU A 163 -17.35 -10.09 12.38
C LEU A 163 -18.84 -10.28 12.70
N PHE A 164 -19.73 -9.84 11.80
CA PHE A 164 -21.16 -10.04 11.96
C PHE A 164 -21.52 -11.53 11.89
N GLN A 165 -20.90 -12.29 10.99
CA GLN A 165 -21.09 -13.73 10.86
C GLN A 165 -20.64 -14.48 12.13
N GLU A 166 -19.42 -14.19 12.63
CA GLU A 166 -18.92 -14.75 13.90
C GLU A 166 -19.89 -14.48 15.04
N LYS A 167 -20.32 -13.23 15.24
CA LYS A 167 -21.25 -12.85 16.31
C LYS A 167 -22.63 -13.50 16.15
N SER A 168 -23.11 -13.67 14.94
CA SER A 168 -24.40 -14.34 14.69
C SER A 168 -24.32 -15.82 15.00
N GLN A 169 -23.24 -16.49 14.63
CA GLN A 169 -23.00 -17.88 15.00
C GLN A 169 -22.83 -18.06 16.50
N GLU A 170 -22.03 -17.21 17.15
CA GLU A 170 -21.79 -17.28 18.59
C GLU A 170 -23.09 -17.07 19.40
N LYS A 171 -23.89 -16.07 19.02
CA LYS A 171 -25.07 -15.67 19.79
C LYS A 171 -26.33 -16.47 19.45
N HIS A 172 -26.48 -16.89 18.21
CA HIS A 172 -27.73 -17.46 17.69
C HIS A 172 -27.57 -18.84 17.03
N GLY A 173 -26.34 -19.33 16.82
CA GLY A 173 -26.05 -20.60 16.14
C GLY A 173 -26.40 -20.60 14.64
N ILE A 174 -26.56 -19.41 14.02
CA ILE A 174 -26.95 -19.28 12.61
C ILE A 174 -25.88 -18.59 11.78
N THR A 175 -25.73 -18.99 10.53
CA THR A 175 -24.91 -18.31 9.53
C THR A 175 -25.79 -17.31 8.77
N PRO A 176 -25.50 -15.99 8.81
CA PRO A 176 -26.26 -14.99 8.09
C PRO A 176 -26.25 -15.20 6.58
N ILE A 177 -27.40 -15.02 5.94
CA ILE A 177 -27.52 -14.97 4.48
C ILE A 177 -27.60 -13.51 4.07
N TYR A 178 -26.77 -13.09 3.12
CA TYR A 178 -26.72 -11.73 2.62
C TYR A 178 -27.48 -11.62 1.30
N LYS A 179 -28.30 -10.57 1.16
CA LYS A 179 -29.00 -10.25 -0.08
C LYS A 179 -28.73 -8.79 -0.42
N VAL A 180 -28.29 -8.54 -1.65
CA VAL A 180 -28.23 -7.18 -2.19
C VAL A 180 -29.66 -6.68 -2.35
N ILE A 181 -29.98 -5.60 -1.67
CA ILE A 181 -31.33 -4.97 -1.71
C ILE A 181 -31.33 -3.72 -2.58
N GLU A 182 -30.18 -3.09 -2.75
CA GLU A 182 -30.01 -1.90 -3.57
C GLU A 182 -28.54 -1.81 -4.03
N GLU A 183 -28.33 -1.42 -5.28
CA GLU A 183 -27.00 -1.17 -5.84
C GLU A 183 -27.03 0.21 -6.49
N THR A 184 -26.22 1.14 -5.97
CA THR A 184 -26.10 2.51 -6.45
C THR A 184 -24.68 2.79 -6.88
N GLY A 185 -24.49 3.26 -8.10
CA GLY A 185 -23.19 3.58 -8.68
C GLY A 185 -23.32 3.77 -10.19
N PRO A 186 -22.30 4.33 -10.85
CA PRO A 186 -22.27 4.34 -12.30
C PRO A 186 -22.15 2.90 -12.80
N ASP A 187 -22.97 2.54 -13.77
CA ASP A 187 -22.83 1.29 -14.54
C ASP A 187 -21.46 1.29 -15.24
N HIS A 188 -20.68 0.24 -15.04
CA HIS A 188 -19.41 0.03 -15.71
C HIS A 188 -19.56 -0.99 -16.81
#